data_77651ff411837ea6d3382d3b6d0d7971
#
_entry.id   77651ff411837ea6d3382d3b6d0d7971
#
_cell.length_a   1.000
_cell.length_b   1.000
_cell.length_c   1.000
_cell.angle_alpha   90.00
_cell.angle_beta   90.00
_cell.angle_gamma   90.00
#
_symmetry.space_group_name_H-M   'P 1'
#
loop_
_entity.id
_entity.type
_entity.pdbx_description
1 polymer ?
#
loop_
_entity_poly.entity_id
_entity_poly.type
_entity_poly.pdbx_seq_one_letter_code
_entity_poly.pdbx_strand_id
1 'polypeptide(L)'
;MRLLSFLLAIAPLLLEGAPQISLTSPTDYEVFQRQTRYEGRVRIAGSVKDAPGAQVEVRLVGSKRKGEWRPVEAAAQGAFDIFVTKPSGGWYHCEARLTKDGQTLAETSVAHVGIGEIFLVAGQSNSANHGEEKQQVRSGMVSSFDRLNWHPADDPQRGASGNSGSFMPPLGDALAAKFGVPIGFIPIGIGATSVREWLPAGVPFPAPPTLVYRVSQLPDGRWESNGVAFTTLVSRQQQFGPRGFRAVLWHQGESDANQKDPTRTLPGSLYQEYLGRIIRDSRHAAGWDAPWFVAQVSYHVPGDEASADIRDAQAALWKKGLALEGPDSDALKGDLRERGGKGVHFSGPGLREHAARWAERITPWLEQQLDQK
;
A
#
# COMPACT_ATOMS: atom_id res chain seq x y z
N MET A 1 -7.51 -52.49 67.55
CA MET A 1 -6.52 -51.96 66.52
C MET A 1 -7.31 -51.22 65.46
N ARG A 2 -7.20 -49.88 65.47
CA ARG A 2 -7.82 -49.02 64.42
C ARG A 2 -6.69 -48.60 63.53
N LEU A 3 -6.79 -49.03 62.23
CA LEU A 3 -5.88 -48.52 61.16
C LEU A 3 -6.27 -47.10 60.79
N LEU A 4 -5.37 -46.13 60.96
CA LEU A 4 -5.49 -44.79 60.36
C LEU A 4 -4.92 -44.89 58.95
N SER A 5 -5.80 -44.70 57.95
CA SER A 5 -5.38 -44.51 56.53
C SER A 5 -5.03 -43.05 56.32
N PHE A 6 -3.75 -42.76 56.05
CA PHE A 6 -3.32 -41.44 55.56
C PHE A 6 -3.59 -41.34 54.06
N LEU A 7 -4.53 -40.49 53.66
CA LEU A 7 -4.70 -40.07 52.25
C LEU A 7 -3.62 -39.00 51.96
N LEU A 8 -2.65 -39.34 51.17
CA LEU A 8 -1.72 -38.36 50.57
C LEU A 8 -2.44 -37.68 49.44
N ALA A 9 -2.80 -36.40 49.59
CA ALA A 9 -3.30 -35.55 48.53
C ALA A 9 -2.13 -35.15 47.61
N ILE A 10 -2.04 -35.77 46.44
CA ILE A 10 -1.11 -35.33 45.38
C ILE A 10 -1.77 -34.12 44.71
N ALA A 11 -1.24 -32.92 45.00
CA ALA A 11 -1.64 -31.75 44.26
C ALA A 11 -1.11 -31.91 42.82
N PRO A 12 -1.93 -31.62 41.79
CA PRO A 12 -1.43 -31.64 40.40
C PRO A 12 -0.37 -30.58 40.23
N LEU A 13 0.86 -30.95 39.88
CA LEU A 13 1.83 -30.03 39.31
C LEU A 13 1.25 -29.49 38.00
N LEU A 14 0.77 -28.28 38.02
CA LEU A 14 0.52 -27.55 36.80
C LEU A 14 1.91 -27.35 36.15
N LEU A 15 2.21 -28.05 35.06
CA LEU A 15 3.34 -27.73 34.22
C LEU A 15 3.08 -26.32 33.66
N GLU A 16 3.69 -25.32 34.26
CA GLU A 16 3.76 -23.98 33.67
C GLU A 16 4.47 -24.12 32.33
N GLY A 17 3.86 -23.59 31.25
CA GLY A 17 4.48 -23.56 29.94
C GLY A 17 5.76 -22.70 29.97
N ALA A 18 6.65 -22.92 29.03
CA ALA A 18 7.86 -22.07 28.90
C ALA A 18 7.44 -20.62 28.60
N PRO A 19 8.10 -19.60 29.20
CA PRO A 19 7.85 -18.20 28.91
C PRO A 19 7.94 -17.90 27.43
N GLN A 20 6.96 -17.16 26.86
CA GLN A 20 6.94 -16.82 25.45
C GLN A 20 6.63 -15.33 25.26
N ILE A 21 7.26 -14.72 24.24
CA ILE A 21 6.95 -13.40 23.74
C ILE A 21 6.81 -13.46 22.23
N SER A 22 5.82 -12.77 21.68
CA SER A 22 5.60 -12.65 20.24
C SER A 22 5.29 -11.22 19.84
N LEU A 23 5.74 -10.80 18.65
CA LEU A 23 5.39 -9.53 18.03
C LEU A 23 4.27 -9.74 17.00
N THR A 24 3.28 -8.86 17.03
CA THR A 24 2.23 -8.75 16.00
C THR A 24 2.42 -7.49 15.14
N SER A 25 3.17 -6.50 15.63
CA SER A 25 3.70 -5.33 14.93
C SER A 25 5.03 -4.94 15.59
N PRO A 26 6.05 -4.54 14.82
CA PRO A 26 6.11 -4.58 13.36
C PRO A 26 6.15 -6.01 12.81
N THR A 27 5.78 -6.17 11.53
CA THR A 27 6.08 -7.35 10.73
C THR A 27 7.34 -7.13 9.90
N ASP A 28 7.95 -8.19 9.37
CA ASP A 28 9.17 -8.04 8.58
C ASP A 28 8.88 -7.27 7.27
N TYR A 29 9.78 -6.38 6.88
CA TYR A 29 9.65 -5.42 5.78
C TYR A 29 8.55 -4.36 5.94
N GLU A 30 7.94 -4.22 7.13
CA GLU A 30 6.95 -3.18 7.38
C GLU A 30 7.57 -1.79 7.33
N VAL A 31 6.95 -0.91 6.53
CA VAL A 31 7.28 0.52 6.50
C VAL A 31 6.21 1.29 7.25
N PHE A 32 6.62 2.13 8.18
CA PHE A 32 5.78 3.11 8.86
C PHE A 32 5.92 4.47 8.18
N GLN A 33 4.79 5.10 7.87
CA GLN A 33 4.78 6.42 7.25
C GLN A 33 5.44 7.44 8.19
N ARG A 34 6.54 8.07 7.75
CA ARG A 34 7.19 9.12 8.52
C ARG A 34 6.30 10.36 8.63
N GLN A 35 6.33 11.02 9.78
CA GLN A 35 5.55 12.22 10.06
C GLN A 35 6.23 13.49 9.58
N THR A 36 7.54 13.55 9.72
CA THR A 36 8.39 14.66 9.30
C THR A 36 9.53 14.15 8.40
N ARG A 37 10.36 15.05 7.89
CA ARG A 37 11.58 14.68 7.15
C ARG A 37 12.50 13.76 7.99
N TYR A 38 12.48 13.93 9.30
CA TYR A 38 13.52 13.40 10.19
C TYR A 38 13.07 12.22 11.04
N GLU A 39 11.77 12.03 11.23
CA GLU A 39 11.27 11.02 12.16
C GLU A 39 9.88 10.46 11.81
N GLY A 40 9.59 9.32 12.41
CA GLY A 40 8.29 8.69 12.39
C GLY A 40 8.07 7.80 13.62
N ARG A 41 6.84 7.30 13.75
CA ARG A 41 6.41 6.47 14.87
C ARG A 41 6.25 5.02 14.43
N VAL A 42 6.93 4.12 15.10
CA VAL A 42 6.80 2.67 14.94
C VAL A 42 5.86 2.16 16.01
N ARG A 43 4.83 1.41 15.60
CA ARG A 43 4.00 0.63 16.53
C ARG A 43 4.74 -0.65 16.88
N ILE A 44 4.84 -0.95 18.18
CA ILE A 44 5.38 -2.22 18.67
C ILE A 44 4.30 -2.87 19.53
N ALA A 45 3.72 -3.94 19.03
CA ALA A 45 2.64 -4.67 19.68
C ALA A 45 2.91 -6.17 19.67
N GLY A 46 2.40 -6.85 20.69
CA GLY A 46 2.61 -8.26 20.82
C GLY A 46 1.92 -8.89 22.05
N SER A 47 2.30 -10.09 22.35
CA SER A 47 1.76 -10.82 23.51
C SER A 47 2.82 -11.61 24.25
N VAL A 48 2.55 -11.83 25.53
CA VAL A 48 3.34 -12.62 26.48
C VAL A 48 2.49 -13.80 26.99
N LYS A 49 3.09 -14.96 27.13
CA LYS A 49 2.47 -16.15 27.73
C LYS A 49 3.41 -16.79 28.74
N ASP A 50 2.84 -17.40 29.76
CA ASP A 50 3.56 -18.23 30.76
C ASP A 50 4.75 -17.53 31.44
N ALA A 51 4.60 -16.21 31.73
CA ALA A 51 5.67 -15.38 32.30
C ALA A 51 5.19 -14.46 33.45
N PRO A 52 4.61 -15.02 34.53
CA PRO A 52 4.08 -14.20 35.60
C PRO A 52 5.17 -13.36 36.27
N GLY A 53 4.93 -12.04 36.37
CA GLY A 53 5.86 -11.10 36.97
C GLY A 53 7.12 -10.77 36.15
N ALA A 54 7.17 -11.20 34.88
CA ALA A 54 8.22 -10.79 33.95
C ALA A 54 7.94 -9.40 33.38
N GLN A 55 9.00 -8.64 33.13
CA GLN A 55 8.95 -7.34 32.47
C GLN A 55 9.16 -7.51 30.95
N VAL A 56 8.34 -6.84 30.16
CA VAL A 56 8.56 -6.71 28.72
C VAL A 56 9.51 -5.55 28.46
N GLU A 57 10.51 -5.75 27.65
CA GLU A 57 11.40 -4.71 27.17
C GLU A 57 11.50 -4.77 25.63
N VAL A 58 11.51 -3.60 25.00
CA VAL A 58 11.66 -3.48 23.54
C VAL A 58 12.76 -2.52 23.17
N ARG A 59 13.37 -2.72 21.99
CA ARG A 59 14.29 -1.74 21.39
C ARG A 59 14.25 -1.79 19.86
N LEU A 60 14.57 -0.64 19.24
CA LEU A 60 14.84 -0.52 17.81
C LEU A 60 16.32 -0.21 17.61
N VAL A 61 17.00 -1.11 16.94
CA VAL A 61 18.45 -1.02 16.66
C VAL A 61 18.63 -0.60 15.21
N GLY A 62 19.21 0.58 14.98
CA GLY A 62 19.57 1.06 13.64
C GLY A 62 21.03 0.75 13.30
N SER A 63 21.41 0.92 12.04
CA SER A 63 22.77 0.63 11.55
C SER A 63 23.88 1.41 12.27
N LYS A 64 23.59 2.57 12.84
CA LYS A 64 24.57 3.47 13.47
C LYS A 64 24.52 3.52 15.00
N ARG A 65 23.49 2.98 15.66
CA ARG A 65 23.30 3.03 17.12
C ARG A 65 22.61 1.77 17.64
N LYS A 66 23.17 1.17 18.67
CA LYS A 66 22.44 0.17 19.46
C LYS A 66 21.32 0.91 20.19
N GLY A 67 20.06 0.53 19.95
CA GLY A 67 18.91 1.07 20.66
C GLY A 67 18.98 0.69 22.16
N GLU A 68 18.48 1.59 23.01
CA GLU A 68 18.33 1.27 24.42
C GLU A 68 17.06 0.45 24.64
N TRP A 69 17.12 -0.50 25.57
CA TRP A 69 15.97 -1.24 26.03
C TRP A 69 15.00 -0.30 26.76
N ARG A 70 13.73 -0.40 26.44
CA ARG A 70 12.65 0.36 27.07
C ARG A 70 11.66 -0.61 27.68
N PRO A 71 11.34 -0.47 28.98
CA PRO A 71 10.29 -1.24 29.61
C PRO A 71 8.93 -0.87 29.02
N VAL A 72 8.08 -1.88 28.88
CA VAL A 72 6.71 -1.75 28.36
C VAL A 72 5.78 -2.42 29.35
N GLU A 73 4.72 -1.71 29.72
CA GLU A 73 3.64 -2.31 30.52
C GLU A 73 2.82 -3.26 29.64
N ALA A 74 2.71 -4.51 30.07
CA ALA A 74 1.80 -5.49 29.48
C ALA A 74 0.46 -5.45 30.24
N ALA A 75 -0.64 -5.53 29.50
CA ALA A 75 -1.97 -5.71 30.11
C ALA A 75 -2.07 -7.02 30.89
N ALA A 76 -3.05 -7.12 31.77
CA ALA A 76 -3.28 -8.33 32.59
C ALA A 76 -3.38 -9.64 31.79
N GLN A 77 -3.79 -9.54 30.51
CA GLN A 77 -3.87 -10.69 29.56
C GLN A 77 -2.55 -10.90 28.79
N GLY A 78 -1.46 -10.22 29.15
CA GLY A 78 -0.16 -10.34 28.52
C GLY A 78 0.01 -9.60 27.19
N ALA A 79 -0.98 -8.81 26.73
CA ALA A 79 -0.84 -7.99 25.52
C ALA A 79 -0.09 -6.69 25.80
N PHE A 80 0.71 -6.24 24.83
CA PHE A 80 1.32 -4.90 24.86
C PHE A 80 1.20 -4.21 23.51
N ASP A 81 1.09 -2.87 23.53
CA ASP A 81 0.93 -2.03 22.33
C ASP A 81 1.45 -0.63 22.63
N ILE A 82 2.56 -0.24 22.03
CA ILE A 82 3.19 1.06 22.22
C ILE A 82 3.63 1.68 20.90
N PHE A 83 3.87 2.98 20.93
CA PHE A 83 4.51 3.70 19.83
C PHE A 83 5.89 4.22 20.25
N VAL A 84 6.89 4.02 19.39
CA VAL A 84 8.24 4.51 19.59
C VAL A 84 8.62 5.44 18.45
N THR A 85 8.94 6.71 18.76
CA THR A 85 9.46 7.66 17.76
C THR A 85 10.93 7.40 17.52
N LYS A 86 11.32 7.34 16.24
CA LYS A 86 12.71 7.14 15.79
C LYS A 86 13.00 7.98 14.55
N PRO A 87 14.27 8.27 14.26
CA PRO A 87 14.67 8.93 13.03
C PRO A 87 14.15 8.18 11.79
N SER A 88 13.78 8.94 10.75
CA SER A 88 13.45 8.34 9.44
C SER A 88 14.68 7.64 8.86
N GLY A 89 14.45 6.59 8.10
CA GLY A 89 15.50 5.75 7.52
C GLY A 89 15.15 4.28 7.67
N GLY A 90 16.04 3.44 7.34
CA GLY A 90 15.83 2.00 7.42
C GLY A 90 17.15 1.26 7.36
N TRP A 91 17.19 -0.06 7.52
CA TRP A 91 16.14 -0.82 8.22
C TRP A 91 16.52 -0.89 9.68
N TYR A 92 15.55 -0.74 10.57
CA TYR A 92 15.76 -1.03 11.99
C TYR A 92 15.52 -2.51 12.26
N HIS A 93 16.25 -3.04 13.23
CA HIS A 93 15.98 -4.33 13.84
C HIS A 93 15.15 -4.09 15.11
N CYS A 94 13.93 -4.61 15.17
CA CYS A 94 13.06 -4.53 16.35
C CYS A 94 13.29 -5.77 17.20
N GLU A 95 13.64 -5.59 18.45
CA GLU A 95 13.82 -6.66 19.42
C GLU A 95 12.86 -6.47 20.60
N ALA A 96 12.32 -7.59 21.08
CA ALA A 96 11.51 -7.63 22.29
C ALA A 96 11.97 -8.81 23.16
N ARG A 97 12.04 -8.62 24.48
CA ARG A 97 12.41 -9.66 25.43
C ARG A 97 11.57 -9.62 26.69
N LEU A 98 11.53 -10.76 27.38
CA LEU A 98 11.03 -10.90 28.75
C LEU A 98 12.18 -10.97 29.70
N THR A 99 12.17 -10.17 30.76
CA THR A 99 13.18 -10.20 31.80
C THR A 99 12.54 -10.40 33.18
N LYS A 100 13.21 -11.15 34.06
CA LYS A 100 12.82 -11.29 35.44
C LYS A 100 14.12 -11.48 36.28
N ASP A 101 14.24 -10.74 37.38
CA ASP A 101 15.39 -10.77 38.27
C ASP A 101 16.73 -10.60 37.52
N GLY A 102 16.74 -9.73 36.49
CA GLY A 102 17.94 -9.47 35.68
C GLY A 102 18.28 -10.53 34.61
N GLN A 103 17.48 -11.60 34.51
CA GLN A 103 17.66 -12.65 33.50
C GLN A 103 16.65 -12.51 32.34
N THR A 104 17.13 -12.81 31.12
CA THR A 104 16.25 -12.92 29.94
C THR A 104 15.62 -14.30 29.91
N LEU A 105 14.28 -14.34 29.91
CA LEU A 105 13.50 -15.57 29.90
C LEU A 105 13.12 -16.01 28.48
N ALA A 106 12.82 -15.04 27.60
CA ALA A 106 12.47 -15.25 26.19
C ALA A 106 12.74 -13.99 25.39
N GLU A 107 12.97 -14.13 24.09
CA GLU A 107 13.19 -13.02 23.16
C GLU A 107 12.60 -13.31 21.78
N THR A 108 12.31 -12.27 21.04
CA THR A 108 11.85 -12.31 19.65
C THR A 108 12.33 -11.07 18.90
N SER A 109 12.40 -11.14 17.57
CA SER A 109 12.85 -10.01 16.78
C SER A 109 12.26 -9.97 15.38
N VAL A 110 12.31 -8.77 14.75
CA VAL A 110 11.96 -8.50 13.37
C VAL A 110 13.10 -7.72 12.72
N ALA A 111 13.59 -8.19 11.58
CA ALA A 111 14.82 -7.67 10.99
C ALA A 111 14.67 -6.36 10.21
N HIS A 112 13.58 -6.20 9.46
CA HIS A 112 13.45 -5.08 8.54
C HIS A 112 12.22 -4.22 8.93
N VAL A 113 12.48 -3.15 9.70
CA VAL A 113 11.46 -2.17 10.10
C VAL A 113 11.84 -0.81 9.55
N GLY A 114 11.02 -0.27 8.65
CA GLY A 114 11.29 0.98 7.95
C GLY A 114 10.50 2.17 8.51
N ILE A 115 11.11 3.35 8.45
CA ILE A 115 10.42 4.63 8.69
C ILE A 115 10.63 5.48 7.44
N GLY A 116 9.61 5.54 6.58
CA GLY A 116 9.75 6.09 5.25
C GLY A 116 8.46 6.59 4.63
N GLU A 117 8.29 6.35 3.33
CA GLU A 117 7.12 6.79 2.57
C GLU A 117 6.29 5.59 2.11
N ILE A 118 4.98 5.70 2.22
CA ILE A 118 4.05 4.68 1.74
C ILE A 118 3.14 5.28 0.69
N PHE A 119 2.96 4.59 -0.45
CA PHE A 119 2.07 4.98 -1.53
C PHE A 119 1.05 3.88 -1.82
N LEU A 120 -0.22 4.25 -1.94
CA LEU A 120 -1.27 3.36 -2.43
C LEU A 120 -1.33 3.48 -3.95
N VAL A 121 -1.22 2.36 -4.68
CA VAL A 121 -1.21 2.33 -6.15
C VAL A 121 -2.48 1.67 -6.65
N ALA A 122 -3.31 2.44 -7.37
CA ALA A 122 -4.63 2.02 -7.85
C ALA A 122 -4.84 2.37 -9.32
N GLY A 123 -5.82 1.75 -9.93
CA GLY A 123 -6.17 1.94 -11.34
C GLY A 123 -6.25 0.62 -12.09
N GLN A 124 -5.87 0.63 -13.39
CA GLN A 124 -5.97 -0.57 -14.20
C GLN A 124 -4.61 -1.25 -14.48
N SER A 125 -4.48 -1.98 -15.57
CA SER A 125 -3.34 -2.89 -15.83
C SER A 125 -1.96 -2.26 -15.68
N ASN A 126 -1.76 -1.04 -16.16
CA ASN A 126 -0.47 -0.34 -16.03
C ASN A 126 -0.18 0.21 -14.61
N SER A 127 -1.14 0.13 -13.67
CA SER A 127 -0.92 0.30 -12.22
C SER A 127 -0.75 -1.03 -11.48
N ALA A 128 -0.69 -2.14 -12.21
CA ALA A 128 -0.64 -3.49 -11.67
C ALA A 128 0.52 -4.27 -12.32
N ASN A 129 0.42 -5.61 -12.40
CA ASN A 129 1.50 -6.48 -12.87
C ASN A 129 1.28 -6.93 -14.32
N HIS A 130 1.11 -6.01 -15.25
CA HIS A 130 0.86 -6.34 -16.66
C HIS A 130 1.97 -5.86 -17.61
N GLY A 131 3.01 -5.20 -17.12
CA GLY A 131 4.17 -4.85 -17.94
C GLY A 131 4.90 -6.10 -18.44
N GLU A 132 5.59 -5.98 -19.58
CA GLU A 132 6.19 -7.10 -20.29
C GLU A 132 7.30 -7.82 -19.50
N GLU A 133 8.06 -7.07 -18.69
CA GLU A 133 9.25 -7.56 -18.00
C GLU A 133 9.15 -7.30 -16.49
N LYS A 134 9.33 -8.34 -15.67
CA LYS A 134 9.42 -8.20 -14.21
C LYS A 134 10.59 -7.34 -13.80
N GLN A 135 10.34 -6.39 -12.91
CA GLN A 135 11.36 -5.54 -12.31
C GLN A 135 11.72 -6.06 -10.92
N GLN A 136 12.93 -5.78 -10.50
CA GLN A 136 13.45 -6.13 -9.18
C GLN A 136 13.93 -4.89 -8.44
N VAL A 137 13.81 -4.89 -7.13
CA VAL A 137 14.38 -3.86 -6.26
C VAL A 137 15.90 -3.96 -6.25
N ARG A 138 16.59 -2.85 -6.47
CA ARG A 138 18.06 -2.76 -6.49
C ARG A 138 18.63 -2.17 -5.21
N SER A 139 17.90 -1.24 -4.60
CA SER A 139 18.32 -0.56 -3.37
C SER A 139 18.21 -1.42 -2.11
N GLY A 140 17.41 -2.50 -2.14
CA GLY A 140 17.00 -3.24 -0.95
C GLY A 140 16.11 -2.44 0.02
N MET A 141 15.61 -1.26 -0.40
CA MET A 141 14.83 -0.34 0.45
C MET A 141 13.38 -0.17 -0.01
N VAL A 142 12.84 -1.11 -0.76
CA VAL A 142 11.46 -1.05 -1.26
C VAL A 142 10.69 -2.27 -0.82
N SER A 143 9.52 -2.06 -0.24
CA SER A 143 8.60 -3.10 0.18
C SER A 143 7.20 -2.94 -0.39
N SER A 144 6.43 -4.00 -0.38
CA SER A 144 5.07 -4.06 -0.91
C SER A 144 4.18 -4.83 0.05
N PHE A 145 2.95 -4.35 0.23
CA PHE A 145 1.96 -4.93 1.12
C PHE A 145 0.93 -5.77 0.35
N ASP A 146 0.78 -7.06 0.70
CA ASP A 146 -0.07 -8.01 -0.02
C ASP A 146 -1.49 -8.16 0.51
N ARG A 147 -1.93 -7.31 1.41
CA ARG A 147 -3.18 -7.32 2.22
C ARG A 147 -2.96 -7.78 3.66
N LEU A 148 -2.01 -8.66 3.92
CA LEU A 148 -1.74 -9.24 5.24
C LEU A 148 -0.32 -8.96 5.70
N ASN A 149 0.65 -9.06 4.77
CA ASN A 149 2.06 -9.01 5.09
C ASN A 149 2.82 -8.06 4.18
N TRP A 150 3.94 -7.57 4.68
CA TRP A 150 4.92 -6.84 3.91
C TRP A 150 5.96 -7.79 3.32
N HIS A 151 6.48 -7.47 2.15
CA HIS A 151 7.50 -8.23 1.42
C HIS A 151 8.45 -7.28 0.69
N PRO A 152 9.67 -7.70 0.30
CA PRO A 152 10.41 -7.00 -0.74
C PRO A 152 9.52 -6.76 -1.99
N ALA A 153 9.60 -5.58 -2.58
CA ALA A 153 8.72 -5.19 -3.68
C ALA A 153 9.17 -5.72 -5.06
N ASP A 154 9.79 -6.89 -5.12
CA ASP A 154 10.07 -7.56 -6.39
C ASP A 154 8.77 -7.99 -7.09
N ASP A 155 8.71 -7.83 -8.41
CA ASP A 155 7.54 -8.24 -9.18
C ASP A 155 7.31 -9.76 -9.17
N PRO A 156 6.05 -10.19 -9.14
CA PRO A 156 4.82 -9.38 -9.20
C PRO A 156 4.37 -8.85 -7.84
N GLN A 157 3.77 -7.67 -7.84
CA GLN A 157 3.19 -7.03 -6.66
C GLN A 157 1.94 -7.78 -6.21
N ARG A 158 1.99 -8.48 -5.09
CA ARG A 158 0.96 -9.45 -4.66
C ARG A 158 -0.43 -8.88 -4.37
N GLY A 159 -0.56 -7.60 -4.13
CA GLY A 159 -1.85 -6.94 -3.87
C GLY A 159 -2.63 -6.57 -5.13
N ALA A 160 -1.97 -6.49 -6.29
CA ALA A 160 -2.54 -6.09 -7.57
C ALA A 160 -2.78 -7.29 -8.51
N SER A 161 -3.57 -7.07 -9.57
CA SER A 161 -3.83 -8.09 -10.59
C SER A 161 -2.62 -8.32 -11.52
N GLY A 162 -2.62 -9.45 -12.22
CA GLY A 162 -1.53 -9.86 -13.11
C GLY A 162 -0.38 -10.52 -12.35
N ASN A 163 0.63 -11.00 -13.10
CA ASN A 163 1.75 -11.75 -12.54
C ASN A 163 3.08 -11.46 -13.26
N SER A 164 3.17 -10.34 -13.96
CA SER A 164 4.33 -9.88 -14.70
C SER A 164 4.95 -8.62 -14.09
N GLY A 165 5.38 -7.62 -14.91
CA GLY A 165 6.11 -6.44 -14.46
C GLY A 165 5.25 -5.27 -13.98
N SER A 166 5.81 -4.44 -13.11
CA SER A 166 5.23 -3.19 -12.64
C SER A 166 6.28 -2.06 -12.59
N PHE A 167 5.83 -0.81 -12.48
CA PHE A 167 6.72 0.33 -12.31
C PHE A 167 7.14 0.56 -10.83
N MET A 168 6.58 -0.20 -9.90
CA MET A 168 6.78 0.02 -8.46
C MET A 168 8.22 -0.22 -7.98
N PRO A 169 8.91 -1.31 -8.35
CA PRO A 169 10.31 -1.50 -7.95
C PRO A 169 11.22 -0.35 -8.38
N PRO A 170 11.28 0.06 -9.67
CA PRO A 170 12.14 1.17 -10.08
C PRO A 170 11.70 2.54 -9.54
N LEU A 171 10.40 2.78 -9.32
CA LEU A 171 9.92 4.00 -8.64
C LEU A 171 10.39 4.04 -7.18
N GLY A 172 10.25 2.92 -6.48
CA GLY A 172 10.70 2.81 -5.09
C GLY A 172 12.20 3.04 -4.96
N ASP A 173 13.00 2.46 -5.84
CA ASP A 173 14.45 2.67 -5.89
C ASP A 173 14.82 4.14 -6.11
N ALA A 174 14.15 4.83 -7.04
CA ALA A 174 14.37 6.24 -7.32
C ALA A 174 14.04 7.13 -6.11
N LEU A 175 12.90 6.88 -5.46
CA LEU A 175 12.48 7.63 -4.27
C LEU A 175 13.36 7.29 -3.05
N ALA A 176 13.74 6.03 -2.87
CA ALA A 176 14.66 5.63 -1.79
C ALA A 176 16.04 6.28 -1.95
N ALA A 177 16.57 6.33 -3.16
CA ALA A 177 17.82 7.01 -3.47
C ALA A 177 17.75 8.51 -3.19
N LYS A 178 16.63 9.16 -3.54
CA LYS A 178 16.43 10.61 -3.35
C LYS A 178 16.26 10.99 -1.88
N PHE A 179 15.49 10.22 -1.11
CA PHE A 179 15.09 10.60 0.25
C PHE A 179 15.84 9.86 1.36
N GLY A 180 16.62 8.82 1.03
CA GLY A 180 17.40 8.04 1.99
C GLY A 180 16.53 7.24 2.98
N VAL A 181 15.29 6.88 2.60
CA VAL A 181 14.33 6.18 3.45
C VAL A 181 13.69 5.00 2.71
N PRO A 182 13.19 3.98 3.43
CA PRO A 182 12.41 2.91 2.84
C PRO A 182 11.14 3.42 2.17
N ILE A 183 10.75 2.77 1.08
CA ILE A 183 9.52 3.04 0.33
C ILE A 183 8.62 1.81 0.40
N GLY A 184 7.37 2.01 0.82
CA GLY A 184 6.34 0.98 0.85
C GLY A 184 5.27 1.24 -0.21
N PHE A 185 4.82 0.18 -0.89
CA PHE A 185 3.67 0.24 -1.80
C PHE A 185 2.50 -0.59 -1.27
N ILE A 186 1.29 -0.07 -1.48
CA ILE A 186 0.01 -0.77 -1.26
C ILE A 186 -0.64 -0.94 -2.64
N PRO A 187 -0.30 -2.02 -3.38
CA PRO A 187 -0.79 -2.23 -4.73
C PRO A 187 -2.20 -2.80 -4.71
N ILE A 188 -3.14 -2.15 -5.40
CA ILE A 188 -4.53 -2.62 -5.57
C ILE A 188 -5.05 -2.48 -7.01
N GLY A 189 -4.17 -2.24 -7.98
CA GLY A 189 -4.55 -2.11 -9.39
C GLY A 189 -5.25 -3.36 -9.92
N ILE A 190 -6.30 -3.16 -10.76
CA ILE A 190 -7.12 -4.24 -11.32
C ILE A 190 -7.14 -4.11 -12.84
N GLY A 191 -6.56 -5.08 -13.55
CA GLY A 191 -6.48 -5.07 -15.01
C GLY A 191 -7.81 -4.90 -15.71
N ALA A 192 -7.79 -4.13 -16.80
CA ALA A 192 -8.92 -3.85 -17.70
C ALA A 192 -10.14 -3.23 -17.04
N THR A 193 -10.00 -2.53 -15.91
CA THR A 193 -11.12 -1.85 -15.27
C THR A 193 -11.36 -0.45 -15.84
N SER A 194 -12.63 -0.14 -16.11
CA SER A 194 -13.15 1.22 -16.32
C SER A 194 -13.26 1.94 -14.97
N VAL A 195 -13.22 3.28 -14.98
CA VAL A 195 -13.52 4.09 -13.79
C VAL A 195 -14.90 3.78 -13.20
N ARG A 196 -15.85 3.35 -14.03
CA ARG A 196 -17.20 2.92 -13.62
C ARG A 196 -17.18 1.77 -12.61
N GLU A 197 -16.25 0.83 -12.77
CA GLU A 197 -16.10 -0.34 -11.86
C GLU A 197 -15.52 0.03 -10.49
N TRP A 198 -14.90 1.22 -10.39
CA TRP A 198 -14.36 1.77 -9.13
C TRP A 198 -15.36 2.63 -8.36
N LEU A 199 -16.58 2.87 -8.92
CA LEU A 199 -17.64 3.56 -8.18
C LEU A 199 -18.12 2.73 -6.99
N PRO A 200 -18.59 3.38 -5.91
CA PRO A 200 -19.31 2.68 -4.85
C PRO A 200 -20.52 1.93 -5.40
N ALA A 201 -20.90 0.82 -4.78
CA ALA A 201 -22.18 0.16 -5.08
C ALA A 201 -23.36 1.14 -4.90
N GLY A 202 -24.40 0.96 -5.70
CA GLY A 202 -25.58 1.82 -5.67
C GLY A 202 -25.42 3.16 -6.40
N VAL A 203 -24.30 3.38 -7.11
CA VAL A 203 -24.12 4.55 -7.97
C VAL A 203 -24.40 4.17 -9.42
N PRO A 204 -25.56 4.57 -9.98
CA PRO A 204 -25.92 4.18 -11.32
C PRO A 204 -25.20 5.01 -12.39
N PHE A 205 -24.94 4.38 -13.55
CA PHE A 205 -24.41 5.01 -14.75
C PHE A 205 -25.11 4.51 -16.02
N PRO A 206 -25.11 5.29 -17.13
CA PRO A 206 -25.99 5.03 -18.27
C PRO A 206 -25.57 3.85 -19.15
N ALA A 207 -24.24 3.61 -19.30
CA ALA A 207 -23.72 2.61 -20.22
C ALA A 207 -22.60 1.80 -19.56
N PRO A 208 -22.57 0.46 -19.77
CA PRO A 208 -21.55 -0.39 -19.14
C PRO A 208 -20.19 -0.22 -19.79
N PRO A 209 -19.09 -0.61 -19.09
CA PRO A 209 -17.77 -0.73 -19.70
C PRO A 209 -17.71 -1.88 -20.72
N THR A 210 -16.60 -1.99 -21.44
CA THR A 210 -16.37 -3.10 -22.40
C THR A 210 -16.41 -4.47 -21.70
N LEU A 211 -15.82 -4.59 -20.52
CA LEU A 211 -15.90 -5.79 -19.70
C LEU A 211 -16.90 -5.55 -18.55
N VAL A 212 -17.87 -6.44 -18.44
CA VAL A 212 -18.99 -6.31 -17.51
C VAL A 212 -18.88 -7.19 -16.26
N TYR A 213 -17.68 -7.66 -15.92
CA TYR A 213 -17.49 -8.61 -14.81
C TYR A 213 -17.80 -8.04 -13.42
N ARG A 214 -17.73 -6.71 -13.27
CA ARG A 214 -17.89 -6.01 -11.99
C ARG A 214 -19.03 -5.02 -11.98
N VAL A 215 -19.92 -5.13 -12.96
CA VAL A 215 -21.10 -4.28 -13.07
C VAL A 215 -22.34 -5.11 -13.29
N SER A 216 -23.51 -4.59 -12.90
CA SER A 216 -24.82 -5.23 -13.07
C SER A 216 -25.78 -4.25 -13.69
N GLN A 217 -26.68 -4.75 -14.54
CA GLN A 217 -27.75 -3.92 -15.10
C GLN A 217 -28.91 -3.81 -14.11
N LEU A 218 -29.40 -2.59 -13.92
CA LEU A 218 -30.55 -2.29 -13.10
C LEU A 218 -31.86 -2.48 -13.89
N PRO A 219 -33.02 -2.65 -13.20
CA PRO A 219 -34.32 -2.80 -13.87
C PRO A 219 -34.72 -1.65 -14.78
N ASP A 220 -34.21 -0.43 -14.55
CA ASP A 220 -34.43 0.74 -15.37
C ASP A 220 -33.49 0.87 -16.58
N GLY A 221 -32.67 -0.13 -16.84
CA GLY A 221 -31.72 -0.20 -17.95
C GLY A 221 -30.36 0.45 -17.67
N ARG A 222 -30.20 1.22 -16.58
CA ARG A 222 -28.90 1.73 -16.15
C ARG A 222 -28.04 0.60 -15.60
N TRP A 223 -26.80 0.92 -15.27
CA TRP A 223 -25.82 -0.01 -14.73
C TRP A 223 -25.27 0.50 -13.41
N GLU A 224 -24.78 -0.40 -12.56
CA GLU A 224 -24.05 -0.05 -11.34
C GLU A 224 -22.84 -0.95 -11.15
N SER A 225 -21.84 -0.46 -10.40
CA SER A 225 -20.71 -1.26 -9.94
C SER A 225 -21.16 -2.20 -8.82
N ASN A 226 -20.52 -3.40 -8.74
CA ASN A 226 -20.65 -4.25 -7.57
C ASN A 226 -19.90 -3.70 -6.33
N GLY A 227 -19.18 -2.58 -6.47
CA GLY A 227 -18.50 -1.85 -5.41
C GLY A 227 -17.23 -2.52 -4.86
N VAL A 228 -16.81 -3.66 -5.38
CA VAL A 228 -15.66 -4.42 -4.84
C VAL A 228 -14.35 -3.62 -4.95
N ALA A 229 -14.10 -2.96 -6.08
CA ALA A 229 -12.89 -2.16 -6.27
C ALA A 229 -12.86 -0.96 -5.30
N PHE A 230 -13.98 -0.24 -5.15
CA PHE A 230 -14.12 0.86 -4.20
C PHE A 230 -13.95 0.40 -2.76
N THR A 231 -14.60 -0.69 -2.37
CA THR A 231 -14.47 -1.27 -1.03
C THR A 231 -13.02 -1.68 -0.72
N THR A 232 -12.32 -2.24 -1.71
CA THR A 232 -10.89 -2.58 -1.57
C THR A 232 -10.06 -1.32 -1.34
N LEU A 233 -10.26 -0.26 -2.13
CA LEU A 233 -9.58 1.02 -1.98
C LEU A 233 -9.78 1.60 -0.58
N VAL A 234 -11.04 1.72 -0.15
CA VAL A 234 -11.40 2.27 1.17
C VAL A 234 -10.84 1.41 2.31
N SER A 235 -10.96 0.09 2.22
CA SER A 235 -10.43 -0.82 3.25
C SER A 235 -8.92 -0.67 3.43
N ARG A 236 -8.16 -0.45 2.33
CA ARG A 236 -6.72 -0.20 2.42
C ARG A 236 -6.43 1.15 3.06
N GLN A 237 -7.14 2.21 2.67
CA GLN A 237 -6.98 3.52 3.30
C GLN A 237 -7.27 3.47 4.80
N GLN A 238 -8.34 2.79 5.21
CA GLN A 238 -8.71 2.63 6.61
C GLN A 238 -7.73 1.77 7.41
N GLN A 239 -7.19 0.70 6.80
CA GLN A 239 -6.20 -0.18 7.44
C GLN A 239 -4.94 0.56 7.85
N PHE A 240 -4.49 1.51 7.03
CA PHE A 240 -3.33 2.35 7.33
C PHE A 240 -3.70 3.57 8.16
N GLY A 241 -4.96 3.96 8.15
CA GLY A 241 -5.50 5.09 8.89
C GLY A 241 -5.09 6.47 8.34
N PRO A 242 -5.61 7.54 8.95
CA PRO A 242 -5.29 8.91 8.55
C PRO A 242 -3.79 9.18 8.61
N ARG A 243 -3.22 9.63 7.46
CA ARG A 243 -1.78 9.90 7.28
C ARG A 243 -0.88 8.66 7.46
N GLY A 244 -1.42 7.45 7.47
CA GLY A 244 -0.66 6.20 7.50
C GLY A 244 -0.04 5.83 6.15
N PHE A 245 -0.35 6.57 5.08
CA PHE A 245 0.32 6.56 3.78
C PHE A 245 0.41 7.99 3.24
N ARG A 246 1.27 8.24 2.25
CA ARG A 246 1.56 9.59 1.76
C ARG A 246 0.56 10.07 0.72
N ALA A 247 0.27 9.25 -0.28
CA ALA A 247 -0.64 9.60 -1.37
C ALA A 247 -1.16 8.34 -2.07
N VAL A 248 -2.23 8.51 -2.86
CA VAL A 248 -2.72 7.55 -3.85
C VAL A 248 -2.13 7.90 -5.22
N LEU A 249 -1.57 6.91 -5.92
CA LEU A 249 -1.10 7.02 -7.29
C LEU A 249 -2.13 6.31 -8.19
N TRP A 250 -2.86 7.09 -8.98
CA TRP A 250 -3.92 6.60 -9.85
C TRP A 250 -3.47 6.56 -11.31
N HIS A 251 -3.53 5.36 -11.91
CA HIS A 251 -3.23 5.15 -13.32
C HIS A 251 -4.33 4.32 -13.98
N GLN A 252 -5.27 4.97 -14.64
CA GLN A 252 -6.42 4.36 -15.31
C GLN A 252 -7.02 5.35 -16.32
N GLY A 253 -7.52 4.86 -17.43
CA GLY A 253 -8.16 5.65 -18.49
C GLY A 253 -8.35 4.87 -19.79
N GLU A 254 -7.50 3.92 -20.10
CA GLU A 254 -7.50 3.14 -21.33
C GLU A 254 -8.84 2.41 -21.54
N SER A 255 -9.41 1.83 -20.48
CA SER A 255 -10.70 1.11 -20.56
C SER A 255 -11.93 2.03 -20.71
N ASP A 256 -11.75 3.34 -20.69
CA ASP A 256 -12.79 4.35 -20.89
C ASP A 256 -12.61 5.14 -22.19
N ALA A 257 -11.38 5.21 -22.70
CA ALA A 257 -11.03 5.90 -23.94
C ALA A 257 -11.35 5.05 -25.19
N ASN A 258 -11.77 5.68 -26.28
CA ASN A 258 -11.76 5.16 -27.66
C ASN A 258 -12.07 3.65 -27.79
N GLN A 259 -13.13 3.17 -27.15
CA GLN A 259 -13.46 1.75 -27.20
C GLN A 259 -13.91 1.32 -28.60
N LYS A 260 -13.60 0.08 -29.02
CA LYS A 260 -14.02 -0.48 -30.30
C LYS A 260 -15.52 -0.40 -30.53
N ASP A 261 -16.32 -0.59 -29.49
CA ASP A 261 -17.74 -0.25 -29.44
C ASP A 261 -17.87 1.16 -28.85
N PRO A 262 -18.23 2.18 -29.66
CA PRO A 262 -18.33 3.56 -29.19
C PRO A 262 -19.31 3.75 -28.04
N THR A 263 -20.33 2.89 -27.92
CA THR A 263 -21.30 2.94 -26.81
C THR A 263 -20.66 2.60 -25.45
N ARG A 264 -19.48 2.01 -25.44
CA ARG A 264 -18.67 1.66 -24.26
C ARG A 264 -17.64 2.72 -23.91
N THR A 265 -17.32 3.62 -24.85
CA THR A 265 -16.45 4.78 -24.59
C THR A 265 -17.16 5.71 -23.61
N LEU A 266 -16.43 6.14 -22.57
CA LEU A 266 -16.99 7.04 -21.57
C LEU A 266 -16.72 8.50 -21.98
N PRO A 267 -17.74 9.38 -22.02
CA PRO A 267 -17.52 10.82 -22.18
C PRO A 267 -16.61 11.37 -21.06
N GLY A 268 -15.70 12.27 -21.41
CA GLY A 268 -14.75 12.85 -20.44
C GLY A 268 -15.43 13.55 -19.27
N SER A 269 -16.59 14.19 -19.50
CA SER A 269 -17.38 14.79 -18.42
C SER A 269 -17.82 13.77 -17.37
N LEU A 270 -18.27 12.57 -17.80
CA LEU A 270 -18.62 11.48 -16.89
C LEU A 270 -17.38 10.85 -16.23
N TYR A 271 -16.28 10.71 -16.98
CA TYR A 271 -15.01 10.26 -16.39
C TYR A 271 -14.58 11.18 -15.25
N GLN A 272 -14.58 12.51 -15.48
CA GLN A 272 -14.24 13.50 -14.46
C GLN A 272 -15.18 13.42 -13.25
N GLU A 273 -16.48 13.28 -13.50
CA GLU A 273 -17.50 13.16 -12.44
C GLU A 273 -17.23 11.91 -11.59
N TYR A 274 -17.05 10.75 -12.21
CA TYR A 274 -16.89 9.46 -11.53
C TYR A 274 -15.58 9.38 -10.75
N LEU A 275 -14.45 9.74 -11.37
CA LEU A 275 -13.18 9.75 -10.66
C LEU A 275 -13.19 10.81 -9.54
N GLY A 276 -13.77 11.97 -9.79
CA GLY A 276 -13.97 12.99 -8.76
C GLY A 276 -14.81 12.48 -7.59
N ARG A 277 -15.84 11.69 -7.86
CA ARG A 277 -16.65 11.04 -6.83
C ARG A 277 -15.84 10.00 -6.04
N ILE A 278 -15.13 9.11 -6.72
CA ILE A 278 -14.28 8.10 -6.08
C ILE A 278 -13.29 8.76 -5.11
N ILE A 279 -12.64 9.85 -5.54
CA ILE A 279 -11.70 10.60 -4.69
C ILE A 279 -12.40 11.15 -3.44
N ARG A 280 -13.52 11.85 -3.59
CA ARG A 280 -14.26 12.44 -2.46
C ARG A 280 -14.82 11.38 -1.50
N ASP A 281 -15.49 10.37 -2.04
CA ASP A 281 -16.13 9.33 -1.24
C ASP A 281 -15.08 8.49 -0.50
N SER A 282 -13.92 8.20 -1.12
CA SER A 282 -12.82 7.49 -0.45
C SER A 282 -12.16 8.33 0.66
N ARG A 283 -11.98 9.64 0.46
CA ARG A 283 -11.49 10.56 1.50
C ARG A 283 -12.46 10.62 2.69
N HIS A 284 -13.75 10.76 2.40
CA HIS A 284 -14.78 10.74 3.45
C HIS A 284 -14.75 9.44 4.25
N ALA A 285 -14.70 8.29 3.58
CA ALA A 285 -14.65 6.98 4.22
C ALA A 285 -13.35 6.73 5.01
N ALA A 286 -12.23 7.28 4.56
CA ALA A 286 -10.93 7.19 5.25
C ALA A 286 -10.76 8.21 6.38
N GLY A 287 -11.65 9.19 6.50
CA GLY A 287 -11.61 10.22 7.54
C GLY A 287 -10.47 11.23 7.37
N TRP A 288 -9.89 11.39 6.17
CA TRP A 288 -8.89 12.41 5.87
C TRP A 288 -8.74 12.67 4.37
N ASP A 289 -8.28 13.88 4.03
CA ASP A 289 -8.06 14.30 2.65
C ASP A 289 -6.75 13.76 2.08
N ALA A 290 -6.72 12.45 1.81
CA ALA A 290 -5.58 11.80 1.19
C ALA A 290 -5.20 12.50 -0.13
N PRO A 291 -3.94 12.88 -0.35
CA PRO A 291 -3.49 13.39 -1.65
C PRO A 291 -3.61 12.30 -2.72
N TRP A 292 -4.07 12.69 -3.92
CA TRP A 292 -4.16 11.81 -5.07
C TRP A 292 -3.35 12.39 -6.22
N PHE A 293 -2.47 11.59 -6.81
CA PHE A 293 -1.88 11.87 -8.10
C PHE A 293 -2.67 11.13 -9.18
N VAL A 294 -3.12 11.84 -10.20
CA VAL A 294 -3.85 11.26 -11.33
C VAL A 294 -2.98 11.39 -12.58
N ALA A 295 -2.56 10.25 -13.16
CA ALA A 295 -1.81 10.22 -14.40
C ALA A 295 -2.70 10.58 -15.61
N GLN A 296 -2.10 11.11 -16.68
CA GLN A 296 -2.75 11.16 -18.00
C GLN A 296 -2.58 9.82 -18.70
N VAL A 297 -3.72 9.16 -18.95
CA VAL A 297 -3.77 7.77 -19.42
C VAL A 297 -4.95 7.57 -20.34
N SER A 298 -4.65 7.20 -21.59
CA SER A 298 -5.70 6.83 -22.57
C SER A 298 -5.15 6.00 -23.74
N TYR A 299 -3.85 5.72 -23.78
CA TYR A 299 -3.16 5.01 -24.86
C TYR A 299 -3.65 3.57 -25.02
N HIS A 300 -3.89 3.14 -26.26
CA HIS A 300 -4.15 1.74 -26.58
C HIS A 300 -3.03 1.10 -27.41
N VAL A 301 -2.82 1.58 -28.63
CA VAL A 301 -1.88 1.03 -29.62
C VAL A 301 -1.43 2.16 -30.57
N PRO A 302 -0.40 1.94 -31.41
CA PRO A 302 -0.10 2.88 -32.48
C PRO A 302 -1.31 3.19 -33.36
N GLY A 303 -1.60 4.46 -33.58
CA GLY A 303 -2.80 4.96 -34.26
C GLY A 303 -4.00 5.23 -33.37
N ASP A 304 -3.98 4.76 -32.11
CA ASP A 304 -4.92 5.09 -31.04
C ASP A 304 -4.14 5.42 -29.76
N GLU A 305 -3.37 6.48 -29.83
CA GLU A 305 -2.34 6.79 -28.84
C GLU A 305 -2.80 7.75 -27.74
N ALA A 306 -3.95 8.41 -27.92
CA ALA A 306 -4.52 9.30 -26.93
C ALA A 306 -6.01 9.58 -27.20
N SER A 307 -6.76 9.79 -26.13
CA SER A 307 -8.11 10.37 -26.15
C SER A 307 -8.06 11.75 -25.51
N ALA A 308 -8.27 12.79 -26.29
CA ALA A 308 -8.28 14.17 -25.78
C ALA A 308 -9.35 14.33 -24.68
N ASP A 309 -10.52 13.72 -24.87
CA ASP A 309 -11.65 13.81 -23.96
C ASP A 309 -11.32 13.25 -22.55
N ILE A 310 -10.70 12.06 -22.48
CA ILE A 310 -10.28 11.45 -21.20
C ILE A 310 -9.12 12.24 -20.59
N ARG A 311 -8.14 12.65 -21.39
CA ARG A 311 -6.97 13.42 -20.91
C ARG A 311 -7.37 14.77 -20.34
N ASP A 312 -8.30 15.47 -21.00
CA ASP A 312 -8.82 16.75 -20.52
C ASP A 312 -9.62 16.59 -19.23
N ALA A 313 -10.37 15.49 -19.09
CA ALA A 313 -11.07 15.14 -17.86
C ALA A 313 -10.11 14.88 -16.69
N GLN A 314 -9.02 14.16 -16.92
CA GLN A 314 -7.95 13.93 -15.93
C GLN A 314 -7.29 15.27 -15.53
N ALA A 315 -6.93 16.09 -16.50
CA ALA A 315 -6.34 17.42 -16.25
C ALA A 315 -7.30 18.38 -15.53
N ALA A 316 -8.60 18.27 -15.77
CA ALA A 316 -9.60 19.07 -15.07
C ALA A 316 -9.64 18.81 -13.56
N LEU A 317 -9.31 17.58 -13.11
CA LEU A 317 -9.22 17.26 -11.68
C LEU A 317 -8.04 18.00 -11.01
N TRP A 318 -6.91 18.16 -11.72
CA TRP A 318 -5.76 18.93 -11.23
C TRP A 318 -6.09 20.41 -11.15
N LYS A 319 -6.64 20.98 -12.24
CA LYS A 319 -7.02 22.39 -12.32
C LYS A 319 -8.02 22.80 -11.25
N LYS A 320 -8.89 21.87 -10.83
CA LYS A 320 -9.85 22.08 -9.74
C LYS A 320 -9.26 21.84 -8.33
N GLY A 321 -7.99 21.45 -8.23
CA GLY A 321 -7.34 21.16 -6.95
C GLY A 321 -7.85 19.90 -6.25
N LEU A 322 -8.63 19.05 -6.95
CA LEU A 322 -9.12 17.80 -6.38
C LEU A 322 -8.05 16.71 -6.37
N ALA A 323 -7.13 16.75 -7.33
CA ALA A 323 -5.98 15.86 -7.45
C ALA A 323 -4.72 16.65 -7.77
N LEU A 324 -3.58 15.98 -7.65
CA LEU A 324 -2.27 16.44 -8.10
C LEU A 324 -1.99 15.88 -9.50
N GLU A 325 -1.18 16.57 -10.26
CA GLU A 325 -0.76 16.13 -11.58
C GLU A 325 0.16 14.92 -11.49
N GLY A 326 -0.25 13.80 -12.09
CA GLY A 326 0.57 12.62 -12.33
C GLY A 326 1.31 12.71 -13.68
N PRO A 327 2.07 11.68 -14.05
CA PRO A 327 2.81 11.65 -15.31
C PRO A 327 1.88 11.52 -16.53
N ASP A 328 2.33 12.07 -17.65
CA ASP A 328 1.79 11.75 -18.99
C ASP A 328 2.36 10.41 -19.46
N SER A 329 1.57 9.36 -19.33
CA SER A 329 1.96 8.02 -19.74
C SER A 329 1.68 7.72 -21.21
N ASP A 330 0.81 8.51 -21.88
CA ASP A 330 0.51 8.36 -23.30
C ASP A 330 1.68 8.83 -24.18
N ALA A 331 2.56 9.68 -23.64
CA ALA A 331 3.80 10.06 -24.30
C ALA A 331 4.87 8.94 -24.36
N LEU A 332 4.68 7.84 -23.62
CA LEU A 332 5.53 6.65 -23.67
C LEU A 332 5.06 5.75 -24.83
N LYS A 333 5.80 5.77 -25.95
CA LYS A 333 5.46 5.12 -27.23
C LYS A 333 6.61 4.29 -27.76
N GLY A 334 6.38 3.57 -28.87
CA GLY A 334 7.41 2.79 -29.55
C GLY A 334 8.00 1.73 -28.59
N ASP A 335 9.31 1.63 -28.51
CA ASP A 335 10.04 0.63 -27.73
C ASP A 335 9.74 0.68 -26.20
N LEU A 336 9.04 1.72 -25.74
CA LEU A 336 8.57 1.81 -24.35
C LEU A 336 7.25 1.04 -24.12
N ARG A 337 6.65 0.49 -25.18
CA ARG A 337 5.47 -0.37 -25.11
C ARG A 337 5.83 -1.82 -25.42
N GLU A 338 5.07 -2.75 -24.86
CA GLU A 338 5.23 -4.20 -25.09
C GLU A 338 5.11 -4.59 -26.56
N ARG A 339 5.56 -5.80 -26.90
CA ARG A 339 5.44 -6.39 -28.24
C ARG A 339 6.08 -5.51 -29.32
N GLY A 340 7.24 -4.93 -29.02
CA GLY A 340 7.92 -4.04 -29.96
C GLY A 340 7.12 -2.79 -30.29
N GLY A 341 6.47 -2.18 -29.32
CA GLY A 341 5.72 -0.94 -29.48
C GLY A 341 4.26 -1.09 -29.92
N LYS A 342 3.74 -2.32 -30.01
CA LYS A 342 2.39 -2.61 -30.56
C LYS A 342 1.34 -2.86 -29.47
N GLY A 343 1.72 -2.95 -28.21
CA GLY A 343 0.81 -3.26 -27.12
C GLY A 343 0.46 -2.06 -26.25
N VAL A 344 -0.53 -2.24 -25.38
CA VAL A 344 -1.01 -1.23 -24.44
C VAL A 344 -0.14 -1.12 -23.19
N HIS A 345 0.52 -2.21 -22.79
CA HIS A 345 1.33 -2.23 -21.60
C HIS A 345 2.76 -1.75 -21.87
N PHE A 346 3.49 -1.46 -20.82
CA PHE A 346 4.88 -1.02 -20.92
C PHE A 346 5.83 -2.20 -21.13
N SER A 347 6.84 -1.99 -21.97
CA SER A 347 8.03 -2.84 -22.03
C SER A 347 8.88 -2.68 -20.75
N GLY A 348 9.94 -3.47 -20.57
CA GLY A 348 10.87 -3.30 -19.47
C GLY A 348 11.48 -1.89 -19.39
N PRO A 349 12.06 -1.33 -20.48
CA PRO A 349 12.45 0.08 -20.56
C PRO A 349 11.29 1.04 -20.26
N GLY A 350 10.09 0.75 -20.77
CA GLY A 350 8.89 1.56 -20.54
C GLY A 350 8.47 1.62 -19.08
N LEU A 351 8.57 0.52 -18.33
CA LEU A 351 8.30 0.50 -16.89
C LEU A 351 9.29 1.40 -16.12
N ARG A 352 10.56 1.36 -16.47
CA ARG A 352 11.61 2.19 -15.84
C ARG A 352 11.41 3.67 -16.16
N GLU A 353 11.09 4.00 -17.40
CA GLU A 353 10.79 5.39 -17.80
C GLU A 353 9.50 5.89 -17.15
N HIS A 354 8.47 5.07 -17.07
CA HIS A 354 7.22 5.41 -16.37
C HIS A 354 7.47 5.67 -14.87
N ALA A 355 8.30 4.86 -14.24
CA ALA A 355 8.74 5.07 -12.86
C ALA A 355 9.50 6.40 -12.69
N ALA A 356 10.40 6.74 -13.61
CA ALA A 356 11.13 8.01 -13.59
C ALA A 356 10.16 9.20 -13.66
N ARG A 357 9.17 9.14 -14.55
CA ARG A 357 8.15 10.21 -14.67
C ARG A 357 7.26 10.33 -13.43
N TRP A 358 6.92 9.21 -12.77
CA TRP A 358 6.26 9.27 -11.46
C TRP A 358 7.15 9.95 -10.42
N ALA A 359 8.44 9.60 -10.36
CA ALA A 359 9.39 10.21 -9.43
C ALA A 359 9.54 11.73 -9.67
N GLU A 360 9.54 12.18 -10.93
CA GLU A 360 9.56 13.61 -11.30
C GLU A 360 8.36 14.39 -10.77
N ARG A 361 7.17 13.77 -10.72
CA ARG A 361 5.97 14.41 -10.18
C ARG A 361 5.90 14.36 -8.65
N ILE A 362 6.30 13.25 -8.07
CA ILE A 362 6.22 13.03 -6.62
C ILE A 362 7.30 13.84 -5.87
N THR A 363 8.53 13.85 -6.37
CA THR A 363 9.70 14.39 -5.64
C THR A 363 9.52 15.85 -5.21
N PRO A 364 9.24 16.83 -6.09
CA PRO A 364 9.13 18.23 -5.68
C PRO A 364 7.98 18.48 -4.72
N TRP A 365 6.84 17.80 -4.92
CA TRP A 365 5.71 17.88 -4.01
C TRP A 365 6.06 17.29 -2.64
N LEU A 366 6.71 16.14 -2.59
CA LEU A 366 7.08 15.50 -1.34
C LEU A 366 8.12 16.32 -0.57
N GLU A 367 9.10 16.92 -1.25
CA GLU A 367 10.03 17.87 -0.63
C GLU A 367 9.28 19.01 0.06
N GLN A 368 8.33 19.64 -0.65
CA GLN A 368 7.51 20.71 -0.09
C GLN A 368 6.69 20.23 1.14
N GLN A 369 6.11 19.03 1.09
CA GLN A 369 5.35 18.48 2.24
C GLN A 369 6.23 18.22 3.46
N LEU A 370 7.50 17.88 3.24
CA LEU A 370 8.46 17.59 4.30
C LEU A 370 9.13 18.85 4.87
N ASP A 371 9.15 19.95 4.12
CA ASP A 371 9.70 21.23 4.58
C ASP A 371 8.70 22.06 5.41
N GLN A 372 7.40 21.75 5.28
CA GLN A 372 6.32 22.42 6.04
C GLN A 372 6.11 21.85 7.47
N LYS A 373 6.85 20.82 7.84
CA LYS A 373 6.78 20.13 9.14
C LYS A 373 8.17 20.03 9.77
#